data_30585a71ef8fea6ce35f606b92a65506
#
_entry.id   30585a71ef8fea6ce35f606b92a65506
#
_cell.length_a   1.000
_cell.length_b   1.000
_cell.length_c   1.000
_cell.angle_alpha   90.00
_cell.angle_beta   90.00
_cell.angle_gamma   90.00
#
_symmetry.space_group_name_H-M   'P 1'
#
loop_
_entity.id
_entity.type
_entity.pdbx_description
1 polymer ?
#
loop_
_entity_poly.entity_id
_entity_poly.type
_entity_poly.pdbx_seq_one_letter_code
_entity_poly.pdbx_strand_id
1 'polypeptide(L)'
;ATAYARAGGMNRRRAGEDFYFLQQLAKTTGVAALNDTVVYPSARLSSRTPFGTGRSVNALLAGDTAAVLFYPAACYSLLGDWLQLVNEQLEADGVTLWHLAEQHSAPLAEFLQNENFPNIWDRLALNHLRPKARLKAFHDWFDGLKTTRLIHHLCAASYPRCQPEAVVPQLLEAAGLSISSCLIEQLTILRRHQGALA
;
A
#
# COMPACT_ATOMS: atom_id res chain seq x y z
N ALA A 1 13.72 21.82 8.77
CA ALA A 1 13.47 22.81 7.70
C ALA A 1 13.89 22.27 6.33
N THR A 2 15.10 21.71 6.16
CA THR A 2 15.64 21.26 4.86
C THR A 2 14.81 20.14 4.21
N ALA A 3 14.42 19.11 4.96
CA ALA A 3 13.56 18.00 4.46
C ALA A 3 12.21 18.51 3.98
N TYR A 4 11.59 19.41 4.75
CA TYR A 4 10.31 20.05 4.38
C TYR A 4 10.43 20.81 3.05
N ALA A 5 11.49 21.61 2.89
CA ALA A 5 11.72 22.36 1.66
C ALA A 5 11.99 21.43 0.46
N ARG A 6 12.78 20.36 0.64
CA ARG A 6 13.06 19.36 -0.41
C ARG A 6 11.81 18.59 -0.86
N ALA A 7 10.88 18.36 0.05
CA ALA A 7 9.60 17.71 -0.26
C ALA A 7 8.60 18.67 -0.94
N GLY A 8 8.95 19.94 -1.15
CA GLY A 8 8.04 20.95 -1.70
C GLY A 8 7.01 21.46 -0.69
N GLY A 9 7.22 21.19 0.60
CA GLY A 9 6.26 21.53 1.66
C GLY A 9 5.01 20.67 1.68
N MET A 10 4.12 20.95 2.63
CA MET A 10 2.82 20.29 2.72
C MET A 10 1.86 20.91 1.70
N ASN A 11 1.20 20.08 0.91
CA ASN A 11 0.25 20.57 -0.08
C ASN A 11 -1.05 21.09 0.58
N ARG A 12 -1.81 21.93 -0.15
CA ARG A 12 -3.07 22.55 0.34
C ARG A 12 -4.31 21.72 -0.03
N ARG A 13 -4.21 20.40 -0.08
CA ARG A 13 -5.36 19.53 -0.35
C ARG A 13 -6.30 19.53 0.85
N ARG A 14 -7.61 19.39 0.58
CA ARG A 14 -8.62 19.36 1.64
C ARG A 14 -8.54 18.11 2.53
N ALA A 15 -7.87 17.04 2.06
CA ALA A 15 -7.65 15.83 2.83
C ALA A 15 -6.57 14.95 2.17
N GLY A 16 -5.93 14.06 2.96
CA GLY A 16 -4.81 13.24 2.52
C GLY A 16 -3.50 14.03 2.33
N GLU A 17 -3.44 15.28 2.81
CA GLU A 17 -2.25 16.13 2.75
C GLU A 17 -1.05 15.47 3.45
N ASP A 18 -1.29 14.76 4.54
CA ASP A 18 -0.32 13.98 5.28
C ASP A 18 0.25 12.83 4.45
N PHE A 19 -0.61 12.04 3.80
CA PHE A 19 -0.19 10.94 2.93
C PHE A 19 0.71 11.44 1.79
N TYR A 20 0.31 12.47 1.06
CA TYR A 20 1.11 12.99 -0.04
C TYR A 20 2.43 13.62 0.44
N PHE A 21 2.42 14.26 1.60
CA PHE A 21 3.64 14.82 2.18
C PHE A 21 4.62 13.73 2.60
N LEU A 22 4.15 12.68 3.30
CA LEU A 22 4.97 11.53 3.67
C LEU A 22 5.52 10.80 2.45
N GLN A 23 4.73 10.65 1.39
CA GLN A 23 5.18 10.06 0.13
C GLN A 23 6.30 10.89 -0.53
N GLN A 24 6.22 12.21 -0.52
CA GLN A 24 7.29 13.08 -1.03
C GLN A 24 8.55 13.01 -0.15
N LEU A 25 8.39 12.95 1.17
CA LEU A 25 9.50 12.74 2.09
C LEU A 25 10.19 11.40 1.81
N ALA A 26 9.44 10.32 1.65
CA ALA A 26 10.00 9.00 1.35
C ALA A 26 10.83 9.00 0.06
N LYS A 27 10.39 9.72 -0.98
CA LYS A 27 11.12 9.84 -2.26
C LYS A 27 12.36 10.74 -2.19
N THR A 28 12.44 11.67 -1.24
CA THR A 28 13.49 12.71 -1.22
C THR A 28 14.49 12.58 -0.09
N THR A 29 14.01 12.40 1.14
CA THR A 29 14.85 12.43 2.36
C THR A 29 14.69 11.22 3.26
N GLY A 30 13.68 10.38 2.97
CA GLY A 30 13.29 9.25 3.80
C GLY A 30 12.34 9.64 4.93
N VAL A 31 11.73 8.61 5.53
CA VAL A 31 10.85 8.69 6.70
C VAL A 31 11.33 7.64 7.70
N ALA A 32 11.47 8.01 8.96
CA ALA A 32 11.80 7.11 10.05
C ALA A 32 10.58 6.90 10.95
N ALA A 33 10.36 5.66 11.40
CA ALA A 33 9.36 5.36 12.41
C ALA A 33 9.88 5.77 13.80
N LEU A 34 8.99 6.34 14.62
CA LEU A 34 9.22 6.58 16.05
C LEU A 34 8.35 5.59 16.83
N ASN A 35 8.98 4.51 17.30
CA ASN A 35 8.27 3.44 17.99
C ASN A 35 8.07 3.70 19.47
N ASP A 36 8.79 4.66 20.04
CA ASP A 36 8.79 4.98 21.48
C ASP A 36 7.66 5.95 21.88
N THR A 37 6.89 6.43 20.91
CA THR A 37 5.84 7.42 21.14
C THR A 37 4.53 6.96 20.57
N VAL A 38 3.49 6.93 21.40
CA VAL A 38 2.12 6.55 20.99
C VAL A 38 1.20 7.75 21.16
N VAL A 39 0.42 8.04 20.12
CA VAL A 39 -0.64 9.05 20.15
C VAL A 39 -1.98 8.36 20.29
N TYR A 40 -2.76 8.76 21.28
CA TYR A 40 -4.13 8.25 21.52
C TYR A 40 -5.17 9.28 21.05
N PRO A 41 -5.59 9.23 19.78
CA PRO A 41 -6.59 10.17 19.28
C PRO A 41 -7.95 9.88 19.91
N SER A 42 -8.72 10.95 20.19
CA SER A 42 -10.08 10.80 20.68
C SER A 42 -10.98 10.13 19.63
N ALA A 43 -11.73 9.09 20.02
CA ALA A 43 -12.72 8.38 19.19
C ALA A 43 -14.05 9.16 19.08
N ARG A 44 -13.99 10.49 18.91
CA ARG A 44 -15.18 11.36 18.76
C ARG A 44 -15.70 11.36 17.34
N LEU A 45 -16.99 11.57 17.19
CA LEU A 45 -17.63 11.85 15.90
C LEU A 45 -16.96 13.08 15.25
N SER A 46 -16.67 12.97 13.95
CA SER A 46 -16.09 14.07 13.19
C SER A 46 -16.69 14.08 11.78
N SER A 47 -17.19 15.22 11.37
CA SER A 47 -17.69 15.51 10.01
C SER A 47 -16.69 16.34 9.19
N ARG A 48 -15.47 16.57 9.72
CA ARG A 48 -14.49 17.49 9.12
C ARG A 48 -13.98 17.03 7.76
N THR A 49 -13.87 15.71 7.57
CA THR A 49 -13.41 15.12 6.30
C THR A 49 -14.36 14.01 5.86
N PRO A 50 -14.63 13.88 4.53
CA PRO A 50 -15.54 12.87 4.01
C PRO A 50 -14.95 11.44 4.01
N PHE A 51 -13.68 11.27 4.40
CA PHE A 51 -12.96 10.01 4.46
C PHE A 51 -11.95 9.99 5.62
N GLY A 52 -11.35 8.81 5.89
CA GLY A 52 -10.40 8.61 6.99
C GLY A 52 -11.08 8.17 8.29
N THR A 53 -10.36 8.29 9.38
CA THR A 53 -10.75 7.76 10.71
C THR A 53 -12.12 8.25 11.17
N GLY A 54 -12.45 9.53 10.96
CA GLY A 54 -13.74 10.08 11.37
C GLY A 54 -14.92 9.39 10.69
N ARG A 55 -14.84 9.15 9.37
CA ARG A 55 -15.88 8.42 8.63
C ARG A 55 -15.99 6.96 9.12
N SER A 56 -14.87 6.27 9.31
CA SER A 56 -14.88 4.87 9.79
C SER A 56 -15.48 4.76 11.18
N VAL A 57 -15.13 5.67 12.10
CA VAL A 57 -15.72 5.71 13.45
C VAL A 57 -17.22 5.99 13.39
N ASN A 58 -17.67 6.93 12.55
CA ASN A 58 -19.09 7.21 12.39
C ASN A 58 -19.86 6.01 11.83
N ALA A 59 -19.30 5.31 10.84
CA ALA A 59 -19.90 4.11 10.25
C ALA A 59 -20.02 2.98 11.30
N LEU A 60 -18.96 2.74 12.07
CA LEU A 60 -18.96 1.74 13.15
C LEU A 60 -19.99 2.05 14.25
N LEU A 61 -20.09 3.31 14.66
CA LEU A 61 -21.09 3.73 15.65
C LEU A 61 -22.53 3.62 15.12
N ALA A 62 -22.70 3.70 13.80
CA ALA A 62 -23.97 3.45 13.12
C ALA A 62 -24.27 1.94 12.87
N GLY A 63 -23.37 1.04 13.31
CA GLY A 63 -23.50 -0.41 13.13
C GLY A 63 -23.07 -0.93 11.76
N ASP A 64 -22.38 -0.12 10.95
CA ASP A 64 -21.85 -0.54 9.66
C ASP A 64 -20.54 -1.32 9.85
N THR A 65 -20.65 -2.66 9.85
CA THR A 65 -19.49 -3.56 9.98
C THR A 65 -18.61 -3.60 8.72
N ALA A 66 -19.08 -3.10 7.57
CA ALA A 66 -18.27 -3.01 6.35
C ALA A 66 -17.09 -2.03 6.52
N ALA A 67 -17.17 -1.10 7.49
CA ALA A 67 -16.10 -0.17 7.81
C ALA A 67 -14.83 -0.85 8.36
N VAL A 68 -14.93 -2.10 8.85
CA VAL A 68 -13.80 -2.88 9.39
C VAL A 68 -13.34 -4.01 8.49
N LEU A 69 -13.87 -4.12 7.26
CA LEU A 69 -13.43 -5.15 6.32
C LEU A 69 -11.96 -4.91 5.89
N PHE A 70 -11.22 -6.00 5.85
CA PHE A 70 -9.80 -6.02 5.46
C PHE A 70 -9.66 -6.35 3.97
N TYR A 71 -8.54 -5.95 3.39
CA TYR A 71 -8.12 -6.43 2.09
C TYR A 71 -7.65 -7.88 2.21
N PRO A 72 -8.05 -8.78 1.30
CA PRO A 72 -7.60 -10.18 1.32
C PRO A 72 -6.08 -10.30 1.23
N ALA A 73 -5.52 -11.30 1.91
CA ALA A 73 -4.07 -11.59 1.85
C ALA A 73 -3.59 -11.83 0.41
N ALA A 74 -4.43 -12.43 -0.44
CA ALA A 74 -4.13 -12.65 -1.87
C ALA A 74 -3.76 -11.36 -2.64
N CYS A 75 -4.34 -10.20 -2.26
CA CYS A 75 -3.96 -8.92 -2.88
C CYS A 75 -2.51 -8.54 -2.57
N TYR A 76 -2.04 -8.84 -1.36
CA TYR A 76 -0.67 -8.56 -0.94
C TYR A 76 0.32 -9.58 -1.53
N SER A 77 -0.06 -10.85 -1.63
CA SER A 77 0.75 -11.85 -2.33
C SER A 77 0.96 -11.47 -3.79
N LEU A 78 -0.13 -11.14 -4.50
CA LEU A 78 -0.05 -10.71 -5.90
C LEU A 78 0.78 -9.42 -6.08
N LEU A 79 0.68 -8.48 -5.13
CA LEU A 79 1.55 -7.29 -5.13
C LEU A 79 3.02 -7.69 -4.95
N GLY A 80 3.32 -8.61 -4.03
CA GLY A 80 4.68 -9.13 -3.82
C GLY A 80 5.23 -9.80 -5.06
N ASP A 81 4.45 -10.70 -5.69
CA ASP A 81 4.81 -11.39 -6.93
C ASP A 81 5.10 -10.41 -8.07
N TRP A 82 4.27 -9.38 -8.21
CA TRP A 82 4.49 -8.31 -9.18
C TRP A 82 5.79 -7.55 -8.95
N LEU A 83 6.08 -7.14 -7.71
CA LEU A 83 7.30 -6.41 -7.39
C LEU A 83 8.55 -7.28 -7.58
N GLN A 84 8.45 -8.57 -7.27
CA GLN A 84 9.51 -9.55 -7.51
C GLN A 84 9.73 -9.77 -9.00
N LEU A 85 8.67 -9.96 -9.79
CA LEU A 85 8.73 -10.11 -11.25
C LEU A 85 9.48 -8.93 -11.89
N VAL A 86 9.14 -7.69 -11.52
CA VAL A 86 9.84 -6.50 -12.04
C VAL A 86 11.33 -6.54 -11.65
N ASN A 87 11.66 -6.91 -10.41
CA ASN A 87 13.05 -6.98 -9.96
C ASN A 87 13.87 -8.06 -10.68
N GLU A 88 13.24 -9.16 -11.07
CA GLU A 88 13.90 -10.26 -11.80
C GLU A 88 14.03 -10.00 -13.29
N GLN A 89 13.14 -9.19 -13.86
CA GLN A 89 13.01 -8.96 -15.30
C GLN A 89 13.39 -7.52 -15.72
N LEU A 90 14.41 -6.95 -15.07
CA LEU A 90 14.81 -5.55 -15.30
C LEU A 90 15.24 -5.23 -16.74
N GLU A 91 15.69 -6.23 -17.51
CA GLU A 91 16.12 -6.05 -18.91
C GLU A 91 15.00 -6.29 -19.94
N ALA A 92 13.84 -6.80 -19.50
CA ALA A 92 12.68 -6.99 -20.37
C ALA A 92 12.08 -5.63 -20.79
N ASP A 93 11.47 -5.58 -21.97
CA ASP A 93 10.65 -4.43 -22.38
C ASP A 93 9.29 -4.39 -21.67
N GLY A 94 8.62 -3.25 -21.76
CA GLY A 94 7.37 -3.02 -21.03
C GLY A 94 6.23 -3.92 -21.48
N VAL A 95 6.18 -4.33 -22.73
CA VAL A 95 5.15 -5.24 -23.26
C VAL A 95 5.38 -6.65 -22.74
N THR A 96 6.63 -7.11 -22.73
CA THR A 96 7.01 -8.41 -22.15
C THR A 96 6.64 -8.49 -20.67
N LEU A 97 6.99 -7.47 -19.88
CA LEU A 97 6.61 -7.41 -18.46
C LEU A 97 5.09 -7.41 -18.27
N TRP A 98 4.36 -6.70 -19.10
CA TRP A 98 2.91 -6.67 -19.04
C TRP A 98 2.31 -8.05 -19.32
N HIS A 99 2.79 -8.78 -20.33
CA HIS A 99 2.35 -10.15 -20.63
C HIS A 99 2.69 -11.13 -19.51
N LEU A 100 3.85 -10.99 -18.87
CA LEU A 100 4.19 -11.79 -17.70
C LEU A 100 3.24 -11.50 -16.53
N ALA A 101 2.90 -10.24 -16.29
CA ALA A 101 1.90 -9.87 -15.28
C ALA A 101 0.51 -10.44 -15.61
N GLU A 102 0.12 -10.48 -16.89
CA GLU A 102 -1.15 -11.06 -17.35
C GLU A 102 -1.24 -12.56 -17.05
N GLN A 103 -0.14 -13.29 -17.18
CA GLN A 103 -0.07 -14.72 -16.82
C GLN A 103 -0.27 -14.95 -15.30
N HIS A 104 0.11 -13.98 -14.47
CA HIS A 104 -0.13 -14.04 -13.03
C HIS A 104 -1.57 -13.65 -12.67
N SER A 105 -2.11 -12.59 -13.30
CA SER A 105 -3.44 -12.07 -12.97
C SER A 105 -3.95 -11.12 -14.03
N ALA A 106 -5.09 -11.45 -14.65
CA ALA A 106 -5.75 -10.54 -15.59
C ALA A 106 -6.14 -9.18 -14.96
N PRO A 107 -6.68 -9.10 -13.71
CA PRO A 107 -6.91 -7.81 -13.05
C PRO A 107 -5.64 -6.97 -12.82
N LEU A 108 -4.48 -7.60 -12.56
CA LEU A 108 -3.22 -6.89 -12.47
C LEU A 108 -2.83 -6.29 -13.83
N ALA A 109 -2.91 -7.09 -14.89
CA ALA A 109 -2.60 -6.63 -16.25
C ALA A 109 -3.53 -5.49 -16.69
N GLU A 110 -4.83 -5.59 -16.39
CA GLU A 110 -5.79 -4.51 -16.67
C GLU A 110 -5.40 -3.21 -15.94
N PHE A 111 -5.05 -3.29 -14.65
CA PHE A 111 -4.58 -2.13 -13.90
C PHE A 111 -3.33 -1.52 -14.53
N LEU A 112 -2.33 -2.34 -14.87
CA LEU A 112 -1.09 -1.89 -15.48
C LEU A 112 -1.32 -1.24 -16.86
N GLN A 113 -2.24 -1.77 -17.64
CA GLN A 113 -2.63 -1.19 -18.93
C GLN A 113 -3.29 0.18 -18.74
N ASN A 114 -4.21 0.30 -17.79
CA ASN A 114 -4.88 1.56 -17.45
C ASN A 114 -3.91 2.63 -16.94
N GLU A 115 -2.81 2.22 -16.28
CA GLU A 115 -1.72 3.10 -15.85
C GLU A 115 -0.68 3.35 -16.96
N ASN A 116 -0.88 2.80 -18.18
CA ASN A 116 0.04 2.91 -19.32
C ASN A 116 1.47 2.39 -18.98
N PHE A 117 1.54 1.33 -18.18
CA PHE A 117 2.79 0.79 -17.64
C PHE A 117 3.80 0.42 -18.74
N PRO A 118 3.46 -0.28 -19.84
CA PRO A 118 4.46 -0.64 -20.86
C PRO A 118 5.26 0.57 -21.37
N ASN A 119 4.57 1.64 -21.76
CA ASN A 119 5.23 2.86 -22.23
C ASN A 119 6.00 3.60 -21.12
N ILE A 120 5.52 3.54 -19.89
CA ILE A 120 6.23 4.12 -18.74
C ILE A 120 7.52 3.38 -18.49
N TRP A 121 7.46 2.03 -18.46
CA TRP A 121 8.64 1.19 -18.25
C TRP A 121 9.72 1.41 -19.30
N ASP A 122 9.36 1.43 -20.59
CA ASP A 122 10.31 1.66 -21.67
C ASP A 122 10.99 3.03 -21.55
N ARG A 123 10.25 4.07 -21.14
CA ARG A 123 10.84 5.39 -20.84
C ARG A 123 11.78 5.34 -19.63
N LEU A 124 11.46 4.59 -18.60
CA LEU A 124 12.35 4.40 -17.45
C LEU A 124 13.63 3.67 -17.88
N ALA A 125 13.52 2.65 -18.72
CA ALA A 125 14.65 1.91 -19.27
C ALA A 125 15.60 2.80 -20.09
N LEU A 126 15.05 3.68 -20.93
CA LEU A 126 15.83 4.64 -21.72
C LEU A 126 16.54 5.69 -20.85
N ASN A 127 15.88 6.16 -19.78
CA ASN A 127 16.43 7.22 -18.92
C ASN A 127 17.37 6.67 -17.82
N HIS A 128 17.27 5.38 -17.49
CA HIS A 128 18.00 4.74 -16.40
C HIS A 128 18.68 3.45 -16.89
N LEU A 129 19.82 3.58 -17.54
CA LEU A 129 20.56 2.45 -18.12
C LEU A 129 21.06 1.44 -17.08
N ARG A 130 21.32 1.88 -15.83
CA ARG A 130 21.75 0.98 -14.76
C ARG A 130 20.54 0.31 -14.10
N PRO A 131 20.52 -1.05 -13.96
CA PRO A 131 19.39 -1.79 -13.37
C PRO A 131 18.91 -1.24 -12.02
N LYS A 132 19.83 -0.96 -11.09
CA LYS A 132 19.49 -0.39 -9.79
C LYS A 132 18.82 0.98 -9.87
N ALA A 133 19.24 1.84 -10.82
CA ALA A 133 18.64 3.16 -11.02
C ALA A 133 17.24 3.03 -11.65
N ARG A 134 17.07 2.07 -12.58
CA ARG A 134 15.78 1.74 -13.20
C ARG A 134 14.79 1.22 -12.15
N LEU A 135 15.22 0.26 -11.32
CA LEU A 135 14.39 -0.26 -10.23
C LEU A 135 13.97 0.84 -9.25
N LYS A 136 14.90 1.72 -8.87
CA LYS A 136 14.56 2.87 -8.02
C LYS A 136 13.51 3.77 -8.70
N ALA A 137 13.70 4.11 -9.97
CA ALA A 137 12.76 4.93 -10.72
C ALA A 137 11.38 4.26 -10.88
N PHE A 138 11.36 2.93 -11.03
CA PHE A 138 10.11 2.15 -10.97
C PHE A 138 9.41 2.30 -9.62
N HIS A 139 10.10 2.14 -8.49
CA HIS A 139 9.49 2.33 -7.17
C HIS A 139 9.07 3.78 -6.90
N ASP A 140 9.77 4.77 -7.48
CA ASP A 140 9.35 6.16 -7.43
C ASP A 140 8.06 6.41 -8.24
N TRP A 141 7.83 5.66 -9.31
CA TRP A 141 6.60 5.67 -10.10
C TRP A 141 5.51 4.78 -9.50
N PHE A 142 5.83 3.52 -9.15
CA PHE A 142 4.92 2.58 -8.48
C PHE A 142 4.98 2.79 -6.98
N ASP A 143 4.48 3.93 -6.55
CA ASP A 143 4.55 4.42 -5.18
C ASP A 143 3.34 3.96 -4.32
N GLY A 144 3.27 4.43 -3.08
CA GLY A 144 2.20 4.08 -2.16
C GLY A 144 0.79 4.42 -2.68
N LEU A 145 0.64 5.45 -3.51
CA LEU A 145 -0.65 5.78 -4.13
C LEU A 145 -1.04 4.72 -5.17
N LYS A 146 -0.11 4.34 -6.05
CA LYS A 146 -0.38 3.29 -7.05
C LYS A 146 -0.60 1.93 -6.39
N THR A 147 0.18 1.60 -5.36
CA THR A 147 -0.05 0.41 -4.54
C THR A 147 -1.47 0.37 -3.98
N THR A 148 -1.93 1.46 -3.36
CA THR A 148 -3.29 1.55 -2.83
C THR A 148 -4.35 1.42 -3.94
N ARG A 149 -4.13 2.08 -5.09
CA ARG A 149 -5.04 1.99 -6.24
C ARG A 149 -5.09 0.58 -6.83
N LEU A 150 -3.95 -0.11 -6.93
CA LEU A 150 -3.93 -1.52 -7.35
C LEU A 150 -4.75 -2.39 -6.39
N ILE A 151 -4.51 -2.30 -5.08
CA ILE A 151 -5.27 -3.08 -4.08
C ILE A 151 -6.78 -2.82 -4.21
N HIS A 152 -7.19 -1.55 -4.39
CA HIS A 152 -8.60 -1.21 -4.61
C HIS A 152 -9.15 -1.81 -5.90
N HIS A 153 -8.40 -1.77 -7.00
CA HIS A 153 -8.77 -2.36 -8.28
C HIS A 153 -8.94 -3.88 -8.16
N LEU A 154 -7.99 -4.56 -7.54
CA LEU A 154 -8.05 -6.00 -7.29
C LEU A 154 -9.28 -6.38 -6.45
N CYS A 155 -9.59 -5.59 -5.41
CA CYS A 155 -10.77 -5.83 -4.59
C CYS A 155 -12.08 -5.63 -5.33
N ALA A 156 -12.15 -4.69 -6.26
CA ALA A 156 -13.34 -4.46 -7.08
C ALA A 156 -13.51 -5.55 -8.16
N ALA A 157 -12.40 -6.06 -8.71
CA ALA A 157 -12.43 -7.02 -9.81
C ALA A 157 -12.64 -8.48 -9.35
N SER A 158 -11.87 -8.96 -8.34
CA SER A 158 -11.79 -10.40 -8.05
C SER A 158 -11.58 -10.76 -6.57
N TYR A 159 -11.16 -9.83 -5.74
CA TYR A 159 -10.77 -10.10 -4.35
C TYR A 159 -11.57 -9.24 -3.37
N PRO A 160 -12.88 -9.51 -3.16
CA PRO A 160 -13.70 -8.68 -2.30
C PRO A 160 -13.15 -8.62 -0.87
N ARG A 161 -13.31 -7.46 -0.23
CA ARG A 161 -12.92 -7.29 1.17
C ARG A 161 -13.65 -8.32 2.04
N CYS A 162 -12.99 -8.77 3.09
CA CYS A 162 -13.48 -9.81 3.97
C CYS A 162 -13.28 -9.46 5.45
N GLN A 163 -13.89 -10.25 6.31
CA GLN A 163 -13.78 -10.05 7.77
C GLN A 163 -12.33 -10.27 8.24
N PRO A 164 -11.89 -9.53 9.27
CA PRO A 164 -10.53 -9.65 9.81
C PRO A 164 -10.16 -11.10 10.19
N GLU A 165 -11.11 -11.84 10.72
CA GLU A 165 -10.93 -13.25 11.12
C GLU A 165 -10.47 -14.16 9.97
N ALA A 166 -10.84 -13.83 8.75
CA ALA A 166 -10.41 -14.58 7.56
C ALA A 166 -9.01 -14.19 7.06
N VAL A 167 -8.56 -12.97 7.35
CA VAL A 167 -7.31 -12.41 6.80
C VAL A 167 -6.16 -12.46 7.79
N VAL A 168 -6.42 -12.10 9.05
CA VAL A 168 -5.36 -11.90 10.06
C VAL A 168 -4.54 -13.17 10.30
N PRO A 169 -5.15 -14.39 10.37
CA PRO A 169 -4.36 -15.62 10.48
C PRO A 169 -3.41 -15.83 9.29
N GLN A 170 -3.86 -15.54 8.06
CA GLN A 170 -3.03 -15.69 6.86
C GLN A 170 -1.83 -14.72 6.86
N LEU A 171 -2.04 -13.49 7.37
CA LEU A 171 -0.95 -12.52 7.51
C LEU A 171 0.07 -12.95 8.58
N LEU A 172 -0.39 -13.53 9.69
CA LEU A 172 0.49 -14.09 10.73
C LEU A 172 1.30 -15.26 10.18
N GLU A 173 0.66 -16.19 9.47
CA GLU A 173 1.31 -17.32 8.84
C GLU A 173 2.39 -16.88 7.84
N ALA A 174 2.05 -15.94 6.95
CA ALA A 174 2.98 -15.36 5.97
C ALA A 174 4.18 -14.66 6.63
N ALA A 175 3.99 -14.10 7.84
CA ALA A 175 5.05 -13.49 8.63
C ALA A 175 5.81 -14.48 9.52
N GLY A 176 5.47 -15.79 9.51
CA GLY A 176 6.06 -16.81 10.37
C GLY A 176 5.74 -16.62 11.86
N LEU A 177 4.60 -15.99 12.17
CA LEU A 177 4.17 -15.68 13.54
C LEU A 177 3.14 -16.68 14.06
N SER A 178 3.04 -16.81 15.37
CA SER A 178 2.07 -17.70 16.02
C SER A 178 0.64 -17.21 15.83
N ILE A 179 -0.28 -18.15 15.59
CA ILE A 179 -1.72 -17.89 15.45
C ILE A 179 -2.39 -18.20 16.80
N SER A 180 -3.08 -17.21 17.37
CA SER A 180 -3.95 -17.37 18.54
C SER A 180 -5.39 -17.64 18.10
N SER A 181 -6.23 -18.18 18.98
CA SER A 181 -7.66 -18.31 18.76
C SER A 181 -8.43 -16.98 18.89
N CYS A 182 -7.82 -15.95 19.47
CA CYS A 182 -8.44 -14.64 19.73
C CYS A 182 -7.93 -13.60 18.72
N LEU A 183 -8.83 -12.98 17.94
CA LEU A 183 -8.50 -11.93 16.97
C LEU A 183 -7.73 -10.77 17.59
N ILE A 184 -8.08 -10.33 18.81
CA ILE A 184 -7.40 -9.22 19.49
C ILE A 184 -5.94 -9.58 19.78
N GLU A 185 -5.68 -10.81 20.22
CA GLU A 185 -4.31 -11.30 20.44
C GLU A 185 -3.54 -11.37 19.12
N GLN A 186 -4.15 -11.89 18.07
CA GLN A 186 -3.55 -11.93 16.72
C GLN A 186 -3.17 -10.53 16.24
N LEU A 187 -4.05 -9.56 16.34
CA LEU A 187 -3.77 -8.15 16.00
C LEU A 187 -2.67 -7.55 16.89
N THR A 188 -2.61 -7.94 18.14
CA THR A 188 -1.54 -7.51 19.07
C THR A 188 -0.19 -8.07 18.66
N ILE A 189 -0.13 -9.34 18.24
CA ILE A 189 1.09 -9.99 17.70
C ILE A 189 1.58 -9.23 16.47
N LEU A 190 0.70 -8.94 15.49
CA LEU A 190 1.05 -8.16 14.31
C LEU A 190 1.58 -6.77 14.65
N ARG A 191 0.94 -6.06 15.59
CA ARG A 191 1.39 -4.74 16.04
C ARG A 191 2.78 -4.77 16.66
N ARG A 192 3.06 -5.78 17.50
CA ARG A 192 4.40 -5.98 18.08
C ARG A 192 5.45 -6.27 17.01
N HIS A 193 5.11 -7.13 16.06
CA HIS A 193 6.00 -7.45 14.94
C HIS A 193 6.33 -6.21 14.08
N GLN A 194 5.39 -5.31 13.88
CA GLN A 194 5.60 -4.05 13.18
C GLN A 194 6.35 -2.99 14.01
N GLY A 195 6.72 -3.27 15.26
CA GLY A 195 7.34 -2.32 16.17
C GLY A 195 6.39 -1.22 16.66
N ALA A 196 5.08 -1.37 16.50
CA ALA A 196 4.08 -0.40 16.94
C ALA A 196 3.67 -0.56 18.41
N LEU A 197 4.15 -1.61 19.08
CA LEU A 197 3.99 -1.85 20.53
C LEU A 197 5.34 -2.35 21.05
N ALA A 198 6.00 -1.53 21.85
CA ALA A 198 7.12 -1.95 22.69
C ALA A 198 6.61 -2.71 23.92
#